data_70cee8d7b994e68cff4a81e579c69801
#
_entry.id   70cee8d7b994e68cff4a81e579c69801
#
_cell.length_a   1.000
_cell.length_b   1.000
_cell.length_c   1.000
_cell.angle_alpha   90.00
_cell.angle_beta   90.00
_cell.angle_gamma   90.00
#
_symmetry.space_group_name_H-M   'P 1'
#
loop_
_entity.id
_entity.type
_entity.pdbx_description
1 polymer ?
#
loop_
_entity_poly.entity_id
_entity_poly.type
_entity_poly.pdbx_seq_one_letter_code
_entity_poly.pdbx_strand_id
1 'polypeptide(L)'
;MKTLAVWFALGVMSGAALAAAPAMAETVALKADLKAGNEVPPNNSTATGQAEATFDTATRNLTWTVTYSGLSGPAAGAHFHGPGEAGKNAGIVLPFPNPTSPIKGSQVLTEAQAADLLAGKWYVNVHTAANPGGEIRGQMTK
;
A
#
# COMPACT_ATOMS: atom_id res chain seq x y z
N MET A 1 8.05 58.79 -57.59
CA MET A 1 7.27 58.19 -56.52
C MET A 1 7.58 56.69 -56.47
N LYS A 2 8.30 56.22 -55.44
CA LYS A 2 8.68 54.80 -55.28
C LYS A 2 7.82 54.22 -54.19
N THR A 3 6.93 53.32 -54.52
CA THR A 3 6.09 52.57 -53.58
C THR A 3 6.86 51.39 -53.00
N LEU A 4 7.12 51.38 -51.67
CA LEU A 4 7.66 50.25 -50.93
C LEU A 4 6.54 49.25 -50.67
N ALA A 5 6.69 48.04 -51.16
CA ALA A 5 5.83 46.92 -50.75
C ALA A 5 6.42 46.23 -49.49
N VAL A 6 5.66 46.25 -48.41
CA VAL A 6 6.00 45.58 -47.16
C VAL A 6 5.40 44.18 -47.25
N TRP A 7 6.25 43.13 -47.21
CA TRP A 7 5.84 41.74 -47.12
C TRP A 7 5.74 41.35 -45.61
N PHE A 8 4.52 41.04 -45.17
CA PHE A 8 4.31 40.40 -43.88
C PHE A 8 4.50 38.90 -44.03
N ALA A 9 5.54 38.36 -43.44
CA ALA A 9 5.70 36.93 -43.29
C ALA A 9 4.86 36.42 -42.14
N LEU A 10 3.80 35.64 -42.40
CA LEU A 10 3.04 34.90 -41.38
C LEU A 10 3.86 33.71 -40.97
N GLY A 11 4.46 33.76 -39.80
CA GLY A 11 5.09 32.62 -39.17
C GLY A 11 4.03 31.64 -38.61
N VAL A 12 3.90 30.47 -39.25
CA VAL A 12 3.08 29.37 -38.75
C VAL A 12 3.88 28.69 -37.63
N MET A 13 3.52 28.94 -36.36
CA MET A 13 4.02 28.19 -35.22
C MET A 13 3.35 26.81 -35.21
N SER A 14 4.07 25.79 -35.71
CA SER A 14 3.68 24.38 -35.53
C SER A 14 3.86 23.98 -34.06
N GLY A 15 2.79 24.03 -33.29
CA GLY A 15 2.77 23.45 -31.97
C GLY A 15 2.81 21.94 -32.04
N ALA A 16 3.96 21.34 -31.71
CA ALA A 16 4.06 19.91 -31.53
C ALA A 16 3.32 19.53 -30.24
N ALA A 17 2.13 18.97 -30.36
CA ALA A 17 1.44 18.34 -29.25
C ALA A 17 2.22 17.06 -28.86
N LEU A 18 2.95 17.10 -27.75
CA LEU A 18 3.49 15.90 -27.13
C LEU A 18 2.29 15.06 -26.67
N ALA A 19 1.96 14.01 -27.43
CA ALA A 19 1.04 12.99 -26.96
C ALA A 19 1.72 12.27 -25.80
N ALA A 20 1.19 12.43 -24.58
CA ALA A 20 1.61 11.63 -23.43
C ALA A 20 1.32 10.16 -23.75
N ALA A 21 2.36 9.31 -23.74
CA ALA A 21 2.18 7.88 -23.84
C ALA A 21 1.27 7.41 -22.69
N PRO A 22 0.32 6.50 -22.93
CA PRO A 22 -0.50 5.96 -21.84
C PRO A 22 0.43 5.31 -20.81
N ALA A 23 0.26 5.69 -19.55
CA ALA A 23 0.97 5.03 -18.46
C ALA A 23 0.57 3.56 -18.48
N MET A 24 1.56 2.66 -18.65
CA MET A 24 1.33 1.21 -18.61
C MET A 24 0.90 0.85 -17.19
N ALA A 25 -0.18 0.08 -17.08
CA ALA A 25 -0.59 -0.51 -15.81
C ALA A 25 0.55 -1.39 -15.30
N GLU A 26 1.00 -1.15 -14.07
CA GLU A 26 2.03 -1.93 -13.40
C GLU A 26 1.43 -2.61 -12.18
N THR A 27 1.73 -3.90 -12.01
CA THR A 27 1.39 -4.64 -10.80
C THR A 27 2.60 -4.67 -9.89
N VAL A 28 2.45 -4.11 -8.70
CA VAL A 28 3.49 -4.09 -7.66
C VAL A 28 3.21 -5.21 -6.66
N ALA A 29 4.16 -6.12 -6.50
CA ALA A 29 4.10 -7.15 -5.47
C ALA A 29 4.65 -6.60 -4.15
N LEU A 30 3.94 -6.88 -3.04
CA LEU A 30 4.28 -6.45 -1.69
C LEU A 30 4.21 -7.65 -0.75
N LYS A 31 5.04 -7.65 0.27
CA LYS A 31 5.09 -8.73 1.27
C LYS A 31 5.42 -8.20 2.65
N ALA A 32 5.10 -8.98 3.67
CA ALA A 32 5.52 -8.77 5.04
C ALA A 32 5.69 -10.10 5.77
N ASP A 33 6.71 -10.19 6.62
CA ASP A 33 6.86 -11.25 7.61
C ASP A 33 6.35 -10.72 8.96
N LEU A 34 5.36 -11.41 9.53
CA LEU A 34 4.74 -11.01 10.78
C LEU A 34 5.39 -11.75 11.95
N LYS A 35 5.86 -10.99 12.93
CA LYS A 35 6.53 -11.49 14.14
C LYS A 35 6.15 -10.65 15.35
N ALA A 36 6.18 -11.27 16.52
CA ALA A 36 5.92 -10.58 17.80
C ALA A 36 6.96 -9.50 18.11
N GLY A 37 8.21 -9.70 17.70
CA GLY A 37 9.29 -8.73 17.89
C GLY A 37 9.12 -7.44 17.07
N ASN A 38 8.27 -7.43 16.06
CA ASN A 38 7.97 -6.25 15.26
C ASN A 38 6.84 -5.39 15.85
N GLU A 39 6.12 -5.89 16.86
CA GLU A 39 5.10 -5.12 17.56
C GLU A 39 5.73 -3.99 18.39
N VAL A 40 4.95 -2.95 18.67
CA VAL A 40 5.38 -1.80 19.47
C VAL A 40 4.37 -1.54 20.61
N PRO A 41 4.72 -1.93 21.84
CA PRO A 41 5.93 -2.65 22.27
C PRO A 41 5.94 -4.10 21.78
N PRO A 42 7.11 -4.74 21.67
CA PRO A 42 7.20 -6.15 21.30
C PRO A 42 6.65 -7.05 22.42
N ASN A 43 6.27 -8.28 22.07
CA ASN A 43 5.85 -9.30 23.01
C ASN A 43 6.62 -10.60 22.79
N ASN A 44 6.37 -11.62 23.64
CA ASN A 44 7.10 -12.89 23.66
C ASN A 44 6.40 -14.02 22.89
N SER A 45 5.40 -13.71 22.09
CA SER A 45 4.72 -14.74 21.28
C SER A 45 5.70 -15.37 20.29
N THR A 46 5.54 -16.66 20.07
CA THR A 46 6.26 -17.44 19.05
C THR A 46 5.48 -17.57 17.75
N ALA A 47 4.30 -16.93 17.68
CA ALA A 47 3.49 -16.92 16.48
C ALA A 47 4.21 -16.23 15.32
N THR A 48 3.94 -16.70 14.13
CA THR A 48 4.47 -16.15 12.88
C THR A 48 3.36 -15.98 11.86
N GLY A 49 3.56 -15.10 10.90
CA GLY A 49 2.65 -14.93 9.78
C GLY A 49 3.35 -14.34 8.57
N GLN A 50 2.62 -14.33 7.48
CA GLN A 50 3.05 -13.71 6.22
C GLN A 50 1.88 -12.97 5.60
N ALA A 51 2.18 -11.84 5.01
CA ALA A 51 1.26 -11.12 4.14
C ALA A 51 1.85 -11.02 2.75
N GLU A 52 1.03 -11.30 1.76
CA GLU A 52 1.32 -11.07 0.35
C GLU A 52 0.22 -10.19 -0.22
N ALA A 53 0.61 -9.21 -1.01
CA ALA A 53 -0.33 -8.33 -1.66
C ALA A 53 0.14 -7.97 -3.07
N THR A 54 -0.82 -7.66 -3.93
CA THR A 54 -0.57 -7.10 -5.25
C THR A 54 -1.33 -5.79 -5.38
N PHE A 55 -0.67 -4.77 -5.88
CA PHE A 55 -1.24 -3.46 -6.11
C PHE A 55 -1.20 -3.11 -7.59
N ASP A 56 -2.36 -2.87 -8.19
CA ASP A 56 -2.49 -2.39 -9.57
C ASP A 56 -2.45 -0.87 -9.58
N THR A 57 -1.43 -0.31 -10.24
CA THR A 57 -1.20 1.15 -10.25
C THR A 57 -2.22 1.91 -11.08
N ALA A 58 -2.85 1.27 -12.07
CA ALA A 58 -3.84 1.91 -12.93
C ALA A 58 -5.21 2.02 -12.24
N THR A 59 -5.64 0.96 -11.58
CA THR A 59 -6.93 0.88 -10.90
C THR A 59 -6.87 1.26 -9.42
N ARG A 60 -5.67 1.30 -8.84
CA ARG A 60 -5.39 1.42 -7.41
C ARG A 60 -6.00 0.29 -6.57
N ASN A 61 -6.26 -0.85 -7.19
CA ASN A 61 -6.79 -2.00 -6.48
C ASN A 61 -5.66 -2.74 -5.76
N LEU A 62 -5.81 -2.90 -4.45
CA LEU A 62 -4.95 -3.74 -3.60
C LEU A 62 -5.68 -5.06 -3.34
N THR A 63 -5.01 -6.18 -3.60
CA THR A 63 -5.49 -7.53 -3.25
C THR A 63 -4.47 -8.17 -2.32
N TRP A 64 -4.95 -8.83 -1.24
CA TRP A 64 -4.05 -9.41 -0.23
C TRP A 64 -4.47 -10.78 0.23
N THR A 65 -3.50 -11.50 0.76
CA THR A 65 -3.66 -12.72 1.54
C THR A 65 -2.73 -12.65 2.74
N VAL A 66 -3.28 -12.82 3.94
CA VAL A 66 -2.51 -12.90 5.19
C VAL A 66 -2.73 -14.26 5.82
N THR A 67 -1.64 -14.94 6.13
CA THR A 67 -1.64 -16.23 6.82
C THR A 67 -0.85 -16.13 8.11
N TYR A 68 -1.22 -16.92 9.10
CA TYR A 68 -0.51 -16.99 10.37
C TYR A 68 -0.68 -18.35 11.02
N SER A 69 0.18 -18.65 11.99
CA SER A 69 0.10 -19.82 12.83
C SER A 69 0.68 -19.57 14.22
N GLY A 70 0.25 -20.38 15.19
CA GLY A 70 0.82 -20.36 16.54
C GLY A 70 0.37 -19.19 17.42
N LEU A 71 -0.73 -18.50 17.10
CA LEU A 71 -1.29 -17.46 17.96
C LEU A 71 -1.63 -18.02 19.35
N SER A 72 -1.57 -17.19 20.37
CA SER A 72 -1.90 -17.52 21.77
C SER A 72 -3.38 -17.86 22.00
N GLY A 73 -4.22 -17.56 21.01
CA GLY A 73 -5.66 -17.81 21.01
C GLY A 73 -6.25 -17.42 19.67
N PRO A 74 -7.59 -17.46 19.52
CA PRO A 74 -8.25 -17.01 18.30
C PRO A 74 -7.89 -15.56 17.98
N ALA A 75 -7.73 -15.25 16.70
CA ALA A 75 -7.56 -13.87 16.26
C ALA A 75 -8.80 -13.05 16.63
N ALA A 76 -8.60 -11.97 17.37
CA ALA A 76 -9.65 -11.04 17.79
C ALA A 76 -9.87 -9.93 16.74
N GLY A 77 -8.87 -9.66 15.90
CA GLY A 77 -8.91 -8.69 14.84
C GLY A 77 -7.61 -8.71 14.05
N ALA A 78 -7.66 -8.18 12.84
CA ALA A 78 -6.49 -7.96 12.01
C ALA A 78 -6.75 -6.77 11.08
N HIS A 79 -5.71 -6.00 10.79
CA HIS A 79 -5.83 -4.74 10.06
C HIS A 79 -4.56 -4.41 9.30
N PHE A 80 -4.69 -3.63 8.23
CA PHE A 80 -3.62 -2.76 7.78
C PHE A 80 -3.63 -1.46 8.58
N HIS A 81 -2.47 -0.96 8.92
CA HIS A 81 -2.23 0.32 9.59
C HIS A 81 -1.32 1.20 8.74
N GLY A 82 -1.46 2.50 8.89
CA GLY A 82 -0.60 3.50 8.22
C GLY A 82 -1.16 4.92 8.29
N PRO A 83 -0.35 5.93 7.89
CA PRO A 83 1.07 5.80 7.60
C PRO A 83 1.92 5.68 8.87
N GLY A 84 2.87 4.75 8.85
CA GLY A 84 3.82 4.55 9.93
C GLY A 84 5.00 3.71 9.45
N GLU A 85 6.19 4.16 9.78
CA GLU A 85 7.42 3.42 9.50
C GLU A 85 7.56 2.23 10.47
N ALA A 86 8.47 1.31 10.17
CA ALA A 86 8.82 0.22 11.07
C ALA A 86 9.21 0.77 12.45
N GLY A 87 8.69 0.18 13.52
CA GLY A 87 8.92 0.65 14.89
C GLY A 87 8.05 1.82 15.34
N LYS A 88 7.10 2.27 14.51
CA LYS A 88 6.13 3.32 14.84
C LYS A 88 4.70 2.78 14.77
N ASN A 89 3.86 3.16 15.72
CA ASN A 89 2.43 2.87 15.68
C ASN A 89 1.70 3.89 14.80
N ALA A 90 0.69 3.39 14.08
CA ALA A 90 -0.20 4.21 13.26
C ALA A 90 -1.66 3.71 13.40
N GLY A 91 -2.60 4.51 12.96
CA GLY A 91 -4.02 4.17 12.98
C GLY A 91 -4.38 3.08 11.96
N ILE A 92 -5.57 2.51 12.12
CA ILE A 92 -6.13 1.53 11.18
C ILE A 92 -6.45 2.24 9.86
N VAL A 93 -5.96 1.66 8.77
CA VAL A 93 -6.27 2.11 7.40
C VAL A 93 -7.35 1.23 6.77
N LEU A 94 -7.19 -0.09 6.88
CA LEU A 94 -8.15 -1.08 6.39
C LEU A 94 -8.37 -2.18 7.43
N PRO A 95 -9.56 -2.28 8.01
CA PRO A 95 -9.93 -3.42 8.84
C PRO A 95 -10.20 -4.65 7.97
N PHE A 96 -9.89 -5.84 8.48
CA PHE A 96 -10.29 -7.09 7.86
C PHE A 96 -11.57 -7.60 8.51
N PRO A 97 -12.65 -7.78 7.76
CA PRO A 97 -13.95 -8.20 8.31
C PRO A 97 -13.89 -9.57 9.01
N ASN A 98 -13.03 -10.47 8.53
CA ASN A 98 -12.78 -11.77 9.14
C ASN A 98 -11.29 -11.95 9.38
N PRO A 99 -10.81 -12.03 10.64
CA PRO A 99 -9.41 -12.17 10.95
C PRO A 99 -8.88 -13.61 10.91
N THR A 100 -9.70 -14.57 10.51
CA THR A 100 -9.31 -15.99 10.45
C THR A 100 -8.41 -16.26 9.24
N SER A 101 -7.26 -16.91 9.48
CA SER A 101 -6.32 -17.31 8.42
C SER A 101 -6.89 -18.43 7.53
N PRO A 102 -6.77 -18.33 6.19
CA PRO A 102 -6.18 -17.25 5.42
C PRO A 102 -7.12 -16.05 5.31
N ILE A 103 -6.61 -14.86 5.60
CA ILE A 103 -7.35 -13.60 5.44
C ILE A 103 -7.16 -13.10 4.02
N LYS A 104 -8.25 -13.01 3.26
CA LYS A 104 -8.22 -12.55 1.87
C LYS A 104 -9.12 -11.35 1.69
N GLY A 105 -8.70 -10.42 0.86
CA GLY A 105 -9.51 -9.25 0.53
C GLY A 105 -8.94 -8.43 -0.61
N SER A 106 -9.71 -7.45 -1.02
CA SER A 106 -9.30 -6.45 -1.99
C SER A 106 -9.98 -5.12 -1.69
N GLN A 107 -9.32 -4.03 -2.03
CA GLN A 107 -9.82 -2.67 -1.84
C GLN A 107 -9.19 -1.73 -2.85
N VAL A 108 -10.00 -0.86 -3.43
CA VAL A 108 -9.49 0.29 -4.20
C VAL A 108 -9.02 1.35 -3.21
N LEU A 109 -7.75 1.72 -3.32
CA LEU A 109 -7.13 2.72 -2.44
C LEU A 109 -7.37 4.14 -2.94
N THR A 110 -7.39 5.10 -2.02
CA THR A 110 -7.23 6.50 -2.39
C THR A 110 -5.81 6.74 -2.90
N GLU A 111 -5.59 7.85 -3.58
CA GLU A 111 -4.25 8.22 -4.05
C GLU A 111 -3.25 8.37 -2.89
N ALA A 112 -3.66 8.99 -1.78
CA ALA A 112 -2.84 9.14 -0.59
C ALA A 112 -2.50 7.78 0.07
N GLN A 113 -3.47 6.87 0.17
CA GLN A 113 -3.25 5.52 0.69
C GLN A 113 -2.28 4.73 -0.19
N ALA A 114 -2.42 4.81 -1.50
CA ALA A 114 -1.51 4.17 -2.45
C ALA A 114 -0.08 4.71 -2.31
N ALA A 115 0.10 6.02 -2.19
CA ALA A 115 1.40 6.64 -1.99
C ALA A 115 2.07 6.16 -0.69
N ASP A 116 1.34 6.09 0.41
CA ASP A 116 1.84 5.61 1.70
C ASP A 116 2.22 4.13 1.65
N LEU A 117 1.39 3.30 1.01
CA LEU A 117 1.67 1.88 0.83
C LEU A 117 2.95 1.65 0.03
N LEU A 118 3.08 2.32 -1.12
CA LEU A 118 4.25 2.20 -2.00
C LEU A 118 5.53 2.79 -1.39
N ALA A 119 5.39 3.71 -0.45
CA ALA A 119 6.50 4.28 0.33
C ALA A 119 6.94 3.36 1.49
N GLY A 120 6.31 2.20 1.70
CA GLY A 120 6.63 1.28 2.79
C GLY A 120 6.11 1.73 4.16
N LYS A 121 5.09 2.58 4.19
CA LYS A 121 4.53 3.15 5.43
C LYS A 121 3.28 2.43 5.93
N TRP A 122 2.98 1.26 5.40
CA TRP A 122 1.91 0.42 5.91
C TRP A 122 2.48 -0.81 6.61
N TYR A 123 1.79 -1.26 7.64
CA TYR A 123 2.03 -2.54 8.27
C TYR A 123 0.72 -3.30 8.48
N VAL A 124 0.83 -4.59 8.62
CA VAL A 124 -0.28 -5.47 8.98
C VAL A 124 -0.01 -6.07 10.35
N ASN A 125 -1.03 -6.19 11.18
CA ASN A 125 -0.93 -6.95 12.41
C ASN A 125 -2.18 -7.77 12.71
N VAL A 126 -2.00 -8.77 13.59
CA VAL A 126 -3.06 -9.65 14.07
C VAL A 126 -3.11 -9.55 15.59
N HIS A 127 -4.30 -9.34 16.11
CA HIS A 127 -4.58 -9.16 17.52
C HIS A 127 -5.21 -10.41 18.12
N THR A 128 -4.92 -10.64 19.40
CA THR A 128 -5.55 -11.69 20.21
C THR A 128 -6.00 -11.13 21.54
N ALA A 129 -6.78 -11.90 22.31
CA ALA A 129 -7.19 -11.49 23.65
C ALA A 129 -6.00 -11.26 24.58
N ALA A 130 -4.94 -12.08 24.46
CA ALA A 130 -3.72 -11.94 25.24
C ALA A 130 -2.87 -10.73 24.82
N ASN A 131 -2.97 -10.32 23.55
CA ASN A 131 -2.24 -9.20 22.98
C ASN A 131 -3.21 -8.28 22.22
N PRO A 132 -4.04 -7.51 22.94
CA PRO A 132 -5.07 -6.68 22.31
C PRO A 132 -4.50 -5.53 21.46
N GLY A 133 -3.26 -5.12 21.70
CA GLY A 133 -2.53 -4.15 20.89
C GLY A 133 -1.86 -4.73 19.64
N GLY A 134 -1.86 -6.05 19.50
CA GLY A 134 -1.25 -6.81 18.40
C GLY A 134 -0.31 -7.89 18.92
N GLU A 135 -0.42 -9.09 18.39
CA GLU A 135 0.46 -10.22 18.73
C GLU A 135 1.60 -10.38 17.73
N ILE A 136 1.33 -10.24 16.45
CA ILE A 136 2.34 -10.29 15.38
C ILE A 136 2.11 -9.16 14.39
N ARG A 137 3.20 -8.60 13.87
CA ARG A 137 3.22 -7.45 12.97
C ARG A 137 4.29 -7.57 11.90
N GLY A 138 4.04 -7.06 10.71
CA GLY A 138 5.02 -6.95 9.64
C GLY A 138 4.81 -5.73 8.78
N GLN A 139 5.92 -5.08 8.39
CA GLN A 139 5.92 -3.94 7.49
C GLN A 139 5.75 -4.41 6.05
N MET A 140 4.82 -3.81 5.31
CA MET A 140 4.62 -4.10 3.89
C MET A 140 5.73 -3.46 3.07
N THR A 141 6.44 -4.28 2.29
CA THR A 141 7.56 -3.85 1.44
C THR A 141 7.49 -4.51 0.07
N LYS A 142 8.12 -3.89 -0.92
CA LYS A 142 8.32 -4.44 -2.26
C LYS A 142 9.32 -5.56 -2.26
#